data_3a15998db9836dbfbe42ecfd1fa7bd86
#
_entry.id   3a15998db9836dbfbe42ecfd1fa7bd86
#
_cell.length_a   1.000
_cell.length_b   1.000
_cell.length_c   1.000
_cell.angle_alpha   90.00
_cell.angle_beta   90.00
_cell.angle_gamma   90.00
#
_symmetry.space_group_name_H-M   'P 1'
#
loop_
_entity.id
_entity.type
_entity.pdbx_description
1 polymer ?
#
loop_
_entity_poly.entity_id
_entity_poly.type
_entity_poly.pdbx_seq_one_letter_code
_entity_poly.pdbx_strand_id
1 'polypeptide(L)' 'MNKKICFFCVGTGGHVLPVRNLIRELKALGTKNEDIFVICDNRGRQYLDNLDVSIHTPE' A
#
# COMPACT_ATOMS: atom_id res chain seq x y z
N MET A 1 4.51 -12.56 -16.03
CA MET A 1 5.58 -12.53 -15.04
C MET A 1 5.14 -11.67 -13.86
N ASN A 2 5.18 -12.23 -12.66
CA ASN A 2 4.68 -11.53 -11.48
C ASN A 2 5.74 -10.61 -10.91
N LYS A 3 5.42 -9.33 -10.89
CA LYS A 3 6.29 -8.35 -10.26
C LYS A 3 5.66 -7.93 -8.93
N LYS A 4 6.44 -8.07 -7.88
CA LYS A 4 5.98 -7.62 -6.57
C LYS A 4 6.43 -6.20 -6.34
N ILE A 5 5.52 -5.38 -5.85
CA ILE A 5 5.77 -3.96 -5.63
C ILE A 5 5.68 -3.71 -4.14
N CYS A 6 6.70 -3.09 -3.59
CA CYS A 6 6.75 -2.79 -2.17
C CYS A 6 6.76 -1.28 -1.97
N PHE A 7 5.87 -0.79 -1.13
CA PHE A 7 5.80 0.63 -0.77
C PHE A 7 6.20 0.82 0.67
N PHE A 8 6.97 1.86 0.92
CA PHE A 8 7.29 2.29 2.28
C PHE A 8 6.61 3.61 2.55
N CYS A 9 5.74 3.64 3.52
CA CYS A 9 5.09 4.88 3.91
C CYS A 9 5.06 4.99 5.43
N VAL A 10 6.10 5.57 5.96
CA VAL A 10 6.22 5.80 7.39
C VAL A 10 6.09 7.30 7.66
N GLY A 11 5.51 7.61 8.81
CA GLY A 11 5.35 8.99 9.22
C GLY A 11 3.92 9.46 9.14
N THR A 12 3.71 10.64 8.56
CA THR A 12 2.39 11.28 8.54
C THR A 12 1.52 10.77 7.42
N GLY A 13 0.21 11.01 7.53
CA GLY A 13 -0.74 10.65 6.51
C GLY A 13 -0.49 11.30 5.16
N GLY A 14 0.29 12.38 5.13
CA GLY A 14 0.64 13.04 3.88
C GLY A 14 1.42 12.15 2.92
N HIS A 15 2.13 11.17 3.45
CA HIS A 15 2.88 10.23 2.61
C HIS A 15 2.02 9.05 2.19
N VAL A 16 0.96 8.76 2.92
CA VAL A 16 0.13 7.59 2.68
C VAL A 16 -0.87 7.82 1.56
N LEU A 17 -1.42 9.01 1.47
CA LEU A 17 -2.45 9.29 0.47
C LEU A 17 -1.95 9.14 -0.96
N PRO A 18 -0.75 9.63 -1.32
CA PRO A 18 -0.21 9.37 -2.67
C PRO A 18 -0.01 7.87 -2.93
N VAL A 19 0.45 7.12 -1.94
CA VAL A 19 0.64 5.68 -2.08
C VAL A 19 -0.70 5.00 -2.29
N ARG A 20 -1.70 5.40 -1.54
CA ARG A 20 -3.05 4.84 -1.69
C ARG A 20 -3.57 5.03 -3.11
N ASN A 21 -3.41 6.23 -3.66
CA ASN A 21 -3.87 6.51 -5.02
C ASN A 21 -3.11 5.69 -6.04
N LEU A 22 -1.80 5.54 -5.84
CA LEU A 22 -0.98 4.76 -6.75
C LEU A 22 -1.38 3.28 -6.72
N ILE A 23 -1.67 2.75 -5.54
CA ILE A 23 -2.12 1.38 -5.41
C ILE A 23 -3.43 1.16 -6.16
N ARG A 24 -4.36 2.10 -6.03
CA ARG A 24 -5.64 2.00 -6.73
C ARG A 24 -5.45 2.00 -8.24
N GLU A 25 -4.53 2.81 -8.75
CA GLU A 25 -4.24 2.81 -10.17
C GLU A 25 -3.59 1.51 -10.63
N LEU A 26 -2.68 0.96 -9.83
CA LEU A 26 -2.07 -0.32 -10.16
C LEU A 26 -3.10 -1.42 -10.23
N LYS A 27 -4.06 -1.43 -9.33
CA LYS A 27 -5.13 -2.43 -9.35
C LYS A 27 -6.02 -2.25 -10.58
N ALA A 28 -6.27 -1.00 -10.97
CA ALA A 28 -7.04 -0.73 -12.18
C ALA A 28 -6.32 -1.22 -13.44
N LEU A 29 -4.98 -1.27 -13.40
CA LEU A 29 -4.19 -1.78 -14.50
C LEU A 29 -4.05 -3.30 -14.50
N GLY A 30 -4.65 -3.95 -13.52
CA GLY A 30 -4.63 -5.40 -13.47
C GLY A 30 -3.63 -6.01 -12.50
N THR A 31 -2.95 -5.20 -11.71
CA THR A 31 -2.03 -5.71 -10.70
C THR A 31 -2.80 -6.42 -9.61
N LYS A 32 -2.35 -7.61 -9.25
CA LYS A 32 -3.03 -8.40 -8.24
C LYS A 32 -2.72 -7.88 -6.84
N ASN A 33 -3.69 -8.04 -5.95
CA ASN A 33 -3.52 -7.60 -4.56
C ASN A 33 -2.32 -8.28 -3.90
N GLU A 34 -2.09 -9.54 -4.20
CA GLU A 34 -0.99 -10.30 -3.59
C GLU A 34 0.39 -9.84 -4.06
N ASP A 35 0.43 -9.07 -5.15
CA ASP A 35 1.69 -8.54 -5.67
C ASP A 35 2.02 -7.17 -5.10
N ILE A 36 1.16 -6.62 -4.28
CA ILE A 36 1.38 -5.31 -3.66
C ILE A 36 1.60 -5.49 -2.17
N PHE A 37 2.72 -4.99 -1.70
CA PHE A 37 3.09 -5.09 -0.29
C PHE A 37 3.44 -3.71 0.24
N VAL A 38 2.87 -3.36 1.38
CA VAL A 38 3.05 -2.03 1.96
C VAL A 38 3.63 -2.16 3.37
N ILE A 39 4.65 -1.40 3.65
CA ILE A 39 5.20 -1.28 4.99
C ILE A 39 4.88 0.12 5.49
N CYS A 40 4.09 0.22 6.53
CA CYS A 40 3.70 1.51 7.06
C CYS A 40 3.49 1.42 8.57
N ASP A 41 3.37 2.55 9.23
CA ASP A 41 3.08 2.58 10.65
C ASP A 41 1.57 2.46 10.87
N ASN A 42 1.16 2.40 12.16
CA ASN A 42 -0.26 2.24 12.48
C ASN A 42 -1.13 3.39 11.99
N ARG A 43 -0.56 4.58 11.89
CA ARG A 43 -1.33 5.73 11.42
C ARG A 43 -1.63 5.61 9.93
N GLY A 44 -0.65 5.14 9.16
CA GLY A 44 -0.84 4.98 7.72
C GLY A 44 -1.74 3.83 7.39
N ARG A 45 -1.71 2.78 8.21
CA ARG A 45 -2.48 1.57 7.94
C ARG A 45 -3.97 1.82 7.79
N GLN A 46 -4.53 2.71 8.61
CA GLN A 46 -5.97 2.96 8.57
C GLN A 46 -6.43 3.54 7.23
N TYR A 47 -5.54 4.21 6.50
CA TYR A 47 -5.87 4.74 5.18
C TYR A 47 -5.80 3.67 4.09
N LEU A 48 -5.17 2.54 4.38
CA LEU A 48 -4.92 1.50 3.38
C LEU A 48 -5.74 0.23 3.60
N ASP A 49 -6.44 0.14 4.72
CA ASP A 49 -7.18 -1.08 5.07
C ASP A 49 -8.23 -1.48 4.03
N ASN A 50 -8.75 -0.52 3.28
CA ASN A 50 -9.78 -0.79 2.29
C ASN A 50 -9.25 -1.34 0.98
N LEU A 51 -7.96 -1.43 0.82
CA LEU A 51 -7.36 -1.73 -0.48
C LEU A 51 -7.06 -3.20 -0.70
N ASP A 52 -7.28 -4.04 0.30
CA ASP A 52 -7.06 -5.48 0.20
C ASP A 52 -5.66 -5.87 -0.24
N VAL A 53 -4.67 -5.09 0.20
CA VAL A 53 -3.27 -5.40 -0.08
C VAL A 53 -2.58 -5.84 1.20
N SER A 54 -1.43 -6.49 1.05
CA SER A 54 -0.65 -6.92 2.21
C SER A 54 -0.01 -5.71 2.89
N ILE A 55 -0.30 -5.53 4.16
CA ILE A 55 0.22 -4.40 4.93
C ILE A 55 0.98 -4.93 6.13
N HIS A 56 2.20 -4.44 6.29
CA HIS A 56 3.05 -4.79 7.42
C HIS A 56 3.33 -3.53 8.24
N THR A 57 3.09 -3.63 9.54
CA THR A 57 3.35 -2.51 10.45
C THR A 57 4.39 -2.95 11.47
N PRO A 58 5.67 -2.67 11.20
CA PRO A 58 6.72 -3.02 12.17
C PRO A 58 6.60 -2.15 13.42
N GLU A 59 6.90 -2.74 14.53
CA GLU A 59 6.88 -2.01 15.80
C GLU A 59 8.27 -1.60 16.22
#